data_d02347247836a6982c42046ca157bc09
#
_entry.id   d02347247836a6982c42046ca157bc09
#
_cell.length_a   1.000
_cell.length_b   1.000
_cell.length_c   1.000
_cell.angle_alpha   90.00
_cell.angle_beta   90.00
_cell.angle_gamma   90.00
#
_symmetry.space_group_name_H-M   'P 1'
#
loop_
_entity.id
_entity.type
_entity.pdbx_description
1 polymer ?
#
loop_
_entity_poly.entity_id
_entity_poly.type
_entity_poly.pdbx_seq_one_letter_code
_entity_poly.pdbx_strand_id
1 'polypeptide(L)'
;STAVWLVDAPDLRAQAESGSPGRGGGRGGSPRPRELAAWLQIAADGTVTAFTGKVEVGQNIRTSLTQAIAEELPTPLSSIKLVMADTRLVPLDGGTVGSRTTPDMNLQLRKVAATAREALLDLAAMHWSVERATLTAADGRIRHPASGRTIGFGELTKGEKLVVNVSDRIALKPASQWTIAGTSVPKVDGHT
;
A
#
# COMPACT_ATOMS: atom_id res chain seq x y z
N SER A 1 7.07 -20.11 4.10
CA SER A 1 7.38 -18.86 4.85
C SER A 1 8.13 -17.93 3.93
N THR A 2 7.51 -16.84 3.52
CA THR A 2 8.21 -15.79 2.79
C THR A 2 8.95 -14.95 3.82
N ALA A 3 10.28 -14.92 3.75
CA ALA A 3 11.06 -14.09 4.65
C ALA A 3 10.77 -12.61 4.35
N VAL A 4 10.42 -11.86 5.38
CA VAL A 4 10.23 -10.41 5.32
C VAL A 4 11.53 -9.76 5.80
N TRP A 5 12.12 -8.92 4.95
CA TRP A 5 13.34 -8.19 5.28
C TRP A 5 13.02 -6.70 5.40
N LEU A 6 13.60 -6.06 6.41
CA LEU A 6 13.64 -4.62 6.55
C LEU A 6 14.99 -4.13 6.02
N VAL A 7 14.97 -3.13 5.17
CA VAL A 7 16.18 -2.50 4.60
C VAL A 7 16.04 -0.99 4.75
N ASP A 8 17.12 -0.37 5.19
CA ASP A 8 17.24 1.09 5.29
C ASP A 8 16.82 1.75 3.98
N ALA A 9 16.05 2.82 4.03
CA ALA A 9 15.49 3.48 2.87
C ALA A 9 16.54 4.40 2.21
N PRO A 10 17.35 3.92 1.25
CA PRO A 10 18.17 4.83 0.47
C PRO A 10 17.29 5.70 -0.42
N ASP A 11 17.80 6.88 -0.72
CA ASP A 11 17.22 7.98 -1.47
C ASP A 11 16.26 7.54 -2.60
N LEU A 12 15.05 8.10 -2.62
CA LEU A 12 14.01 7.86 -3.64
C LEU A 12 14.48 8.08 -5.09
N ARG A 13 15.62 8.76 -5.28
CA ARG A 13 16.25 8.99 -6.59
C ARG A 13 16.84 7.74 -7.23
N ALA A 14 17.28 6.76 -6.46
CA ALA A 14 17.95 5.58 -6.98
C ALA A 14 17.02 4.57 -7.69
N GLN A 15 15.71 4.68 -7.54
CA GLN A 15 14.74 3.78 -8.16
C GLN A 15 14.34 4.17 -9.59
N ALA A 16 14.64 5.39 -10.02
CA ALA A 16 14.31 5.88 -11.37
C ALA A 16 15.27 5.38 -12.46
N GLU A 17 16.43 4.86 -12.11
CA GLU A 17 17.50 4.57 -13.08
C GLU A 17 17.59 3.12 -13.57
N SER A 18 16.80 2.17 -13.04
CA SER A 18 16.94 0.74 -13.37
C SER A 18 16.03 0.24 -14.50
N GLY A 19 15.47 1.09 -15.33
CA GLY A 19 14.55 0.66 -16.39
C GLY A 19 14.64 1.49 -17.66
N SER A 20 15.64 1.26 -18.52
CA SER A 20 15.58 1.74 -19.91
C SER A 20 14.50 0.98 -20.68
N PRO A 21 13.49 1.66 -21.26
CA PRO A 21 12.45 0.98 -22.04
C PRO A 21 12.97 0.64 -23.43
N GLY A 22 13.07 -0.65 -23.73
CA GLY A 22 13.15 -1.13 -25.10
C GLY A 22 11.91 -0.69 -25.88
N ARG A 23 12.08 0.00 -27.00
CA ARG A 23 11.02 0.36 -27.96
C ARG A 23 10.45 -0.91 -28.60
N GLY A 24 9.32 -1.37 -28.11
CA GLY A 24 8.53 -2.42 -28.73
C GLY A 24 7.06 -2.01 -28.71
N GLY A 25 6.50 -1.66 -29.87
CA GLY A 25 5.11 -1.26 -30.02
C GLY A 25 4.17 -2.44 -29.81
N GLY A 26 3.37 -2.39 -28.74
CA GLY A 26 2.24 -3.27 -28.46
C GLY A 26 1.43 -2.64 -27.33
N ARG A 27 0.12 -2.73 -27.40
CA ARG A 27 -0.83 -2.26 -26.35
C ARG A 27 -0.75 -3.04 -25.03
N GLY A 28 0.37 -3.73 -24.76
CA GLY A 28 0.69 -4.35 -23.48
C GLY A 28 1.46 -3.35 -22.65
N GLY A 29 0.88 -2.82 -21.58
CA GLY A 29 1.59 -1.98 -20.62
C GLY A 29 2.79 -2.73 -20.06
N SER A 30 3.87 -2.01 -19.76
CA SER A 30 5.04 -2.59 -19.08
C SER A 30 4.60 -3.34 -17.82
N PRO A 31 5.25 -4.46 -17.49
CA PRO A 31 4.89 -5.22 -16.31
C PRO A 31 5.00 -4.35 -15.06
N ARG A 32 3.99 -4.41 -14.21
CA ARG A 32 3.97 -3.68 -12.94
C ARG A 32 5.07 -4.19 -12.02
N PRO A 33 5.74 -3.31 -11.24
CA PRO A 33 6.69 -3.77 -10.23
C PRO A 33 6.05 -4.76 -9.29
N ARG A 34 6.78 -5.81 -8.94
CA ARG A 34 6.34 -6.80 -7.95
C ARG A 34 6.71 -6.40 -6.54
N GLU A 35 7.75 -5.60 -6.36
CA GLU A 35 8.22 -5.15 -5.06
C GLU A 35 7.18 -4.26 -4.38
N LEU A 36 6.84 -4.58 -3.13
CA LEU A 36 5.91 -3.79 -2.32
C LEU A 36 6.39 -2.34 -2.16
N ALA A 37 7.69 -2.15 -1.93
CA ALA A 37 8.28 -0.83 -1.68
C ALA A 37 8.14 0.15 -2.86
N ALA A 38 7.89 -0.34 -4.09
CA ALA A 38 7.57 0.49 -5.25
C ALA A 38 6.16 1.10 -5.18
N TRP A 39 5.29 0.54 -4.36
CA TRP A 39 3.88 0.91 -4.26
C TRP A 39 3.50 1.54 -2.93
N LEU A 40 4.19 1.15 -1.85
CA LEU A 40 3.82 1.55 -0.50
C LEU A 40 5.03 1.57 0.43
N GLN A 41 5.11 2.62 1.24
CA GLN A 41 6.12 2.80 2.28
C GLN A 41 5.45 3.27 3.57
N ILE A 42 6.01 2.90 4.71
CA ILE A 42 5.52 3.28 6.03
C ILE A 42 6.65 4.02 6.75
N ALA A 43 6.43 5.28 7.05
CA ALA A 43 7.38 6.10 7.79
C ALA A 43 7.40 5.75 9.29
N ALA A 44 8.43 6.14 10.00
CA ALA A 44 8.57 5.86 11.45
C ALA A 44 7.43 6.47 12.29
N ASP A 45 6.81 7.56 11.83
CA ASP A 45 5.64 8.19 12.46
C ASP A 45 4.32 7.47 12.18
N GLY A 46 4.34 6.39 11.37
CA GLY A 46 3.15 5.63 10.96
C GLY A 46 2.47 6.16 9.70
N THR A 47 2.95 7.24 9.08
CA THR A 47 2.43 7.72 7.81
C THR A 47 2.64 6.67 6.72
N VAL A 48 1.57 6.31 6.03
CA VAL A 48 1.57 5.38 4.90
C VAL A 48 1.62 6.19 3.60
N THR A 49 2.71 6.13 2.87
CA THR A 49 2.81 6.73 1.54
C THR A 49 2.58 5.66 0.48
N ALA A 50 1.55 5.83 -0.33
CA ALA A 50 1.25 4.95 -1.46
C ALA A 50 1.47 5.68 -2.79
N PHE A 51 1.82 4.95 -3.84
CA PHE A 51 2.24 5.48 -5.13
C PHE A 51 1.38 4.91 -6.27
N THR A 52 0.95 5.77 -7.19
CA THR A 52 0.24 5.35 -8.41
C THR A 52 0.51 6.29 -9.57
N GLY A 53 0.66 5.76 -10.77
CA GLY A 53 0.75 6.55 -11.99
C GLY A 53 -0.57 7.16 -12.46
N LYS A 54 -1.67 6.87 -11.76
CA LYS A 54 -2.99 7.48 -12.07
C LYS A 54 -3.03 8.96 -11.72
N VAL A 55 -3.85 9.70 -12.45
CA VAL A 55 -4.00 11.16 -12.31
C VAL A 55 -5.36 11.49 -11.70
N GLU A 56 -5.39 12.41 -10.74
CA GLU A 56 -6.61 13.07 -10.27
C GLU A 56 -6.86 14.30 -11.14
N VAL A 57 -7.99 14.34 -11.81
CA VAL A 57 -8.43 15.47 -12.66
C VAL A 57 -9.85 15.94 -12.27
N GLY A 58 -10.23 15.72 -11.03
CA GLY A 58 -11.54 16.10 -10.49
C GLY A 58 -12.54 14.94 -10.40
N GLN A 59 -12.16 13.72 -10.81
CA GLN A 59 -13.04 12.54 -10.77
C GLN A 59 -13.05 11.83 -9.39
N ASN A 60 -12.43 12.41 -8.38
CA ASN A 60 -12.40 11.93 -6.99
C ASN A 60 -11.72 10.56 -6.78
N ILE A 61 -10.80 10.21 -7.67
CA ILE A 61 -10.12 8.90 -7.62
C ILE A 61 -9.11 8.82 -6.46
N ARG A 62 -8.52 9.93 -6.06
CA ARG A 62 -7.64 10.01 -4.90
C ARG A 62 -8.33 9.47 -3.65
N THR A 63 -9.52 9.94 -3.36
CA THR A 63 -10.32 9.50 -2.20
C THR A 63 -10.64 8.01 -2.27
N SER A 64 -11.15 7.53 -3.41
CA SER A 64 -11.55 6.12 -3.53
C SER A 64 -10.37 5.15 -3.46
N LEU A 65 -9.21 5.50 -4.02
CA LEU A 65 -8.00 4.68 -3.91
C LEU A 65 -7.44 4.69 -2.47
N THR A 66 -7.50 5.83 -1.78
CA THR A 66 -7.12 5.92 -0.37
C THR A 66 -8.02 5.05 0.52
N GLN A 67 -9.34 5.06 0.28
CA GLN A 67 -10.26 4.15 0.98
C GLN A 67 -9.93 2.68 0.75
N ALA A 68 -9.58 2.29 -0.47
CA ALA A 68 -9.21 0.93 -0.81
C ALA A 68 -7.94 0.46 -0.06
N ILE A 69 -6.97 1.35 0.09
CA ILE A 69 -5.75 1.08 0.87
C ILE A 69 -6.10 0.94 2.35
N ALA A 70 -6.88 1.88 2.92
CA ALA A 70 -7.27 1.87 4.32
C ALA A 70 -8.10 0.65 4.70
N GLU A 71 -8.90 0.12 3.77
CA GLU A 71 -9.70 -1.09 4.00
C GLU A 71 -8.84 -2.34 4.16
N GLU A 72 -7.78 -2.49 3.36
CA GLU A 72 -6.92 -3.68 3.40
C GLU A 72 -5.77 -3.56 4.39
N LEU A 73 -5.20 -2.37 4.55
CA LEU A 73 -4.22 -2.04 5.58
C LEU A 73 -4.93 -1.19 6.65
N PRO A 74 -5.48 -1.78 7.72
CA PRO A 74 -6.35 -1.09 8.66
C PRO A 74 -5.66 0.09 9.34
N THR A 75 -5.73 1.25 8.69
CA THR A 75 -5.13 2.51 9.15
C THR A 75 -6.09 3.68 8.88
N PRO A 76 -6.09 4.74 9.69
CA PRO A 76 -6.91 5.91 9.42
C PRO A 76 -6.64 6.52 8.04
N LEU A 77 -7.69 6.99 7.36
CA LEU A 77 -7.55 7.67 6.06
C LEU A 77 -6.58 8.85 6.12
N SER A 78 -6.59 9.59 7.23
CA SER A 78 -5.69 10.73 7.47
C SER A 78 -4.22 10.36 7.57
N SER A 79 -3.89 9.09 7.83
CA SER A 79 -2.52 8.58 7.86
C SER A 79 -2.00 8.17 6.50
N ILE A 80 -2.84 8.20 5.45
CA ILE A 80 -2.46 7.78 4.10
C ILE A 80 -2.19 8.98 3.22
N LYS A 81 -0.99 9.02 2.64
CA LYS A 81 -0.57 9.99 1.62
C LYS A 81 -0.47 9.27 0.28
N LEU A 82 -1.35 9.62 -0.66
CA LEU A 82 -1.32 9.05 -2.01
C LEU A 82 -0.57 9.98 -2.97
N VAL A 83 0.62 9.56 -3.42
CA VAL A 83 1.41 10.23 -4.45
C VAL A 83 0.91 9.75 -5.80
N MET A 84 0.50 10.70 -6.65
CA MET A 84 -0.12 10.42 -7.96
C MET A 84 0.64 11.13 -9.07
N ALA A 85 0.80 10.45 -10.20
CA ALA A 85 1.27 11.02 -11.48
C ALA A 85 2.66 11.68 -11.47
N ASP A 86 3.44 11.57 -10.42
CA ASP A 86 4.84 12.01 -10.44
C ASP A 86 5.69 10.91 -11.10
N THR A 87 6.07 11.12 -12.37
CA THR A 87 6.79 10.13 -13.17
C THR A 87 8.18 9.77 -12.64
N ARG A 88 8.69 10.51 -11.66
CA ARG A 88 9.98 10.22 -11.00
C ARG A 88 9.81 9.32 -9.78
N LEU A 89 8.60 9.26 -9.21
CA LEU A 89 8.34 8.61 -7.93
C LEU A 89 7.40 7.41 -8.05
N VAL A 90 6.51 7.40 -9.06
CA VAL A 90 5.45 6.39 -9.15
C VAL A 90 5.80 5.30 -10.16
N PRO A 91 5.31 4.08 -9.97
CA PRO A 91 5.45 3.02 -10.95
C PRO A 91 4.84 3.41 -12.30
N LEU A 92 5.45 2.92 -13.39
CA LEU A 92 4.94 3.13 -14.74
C LEU A 92 3.49 2.64 -14.83
N ASP A 93 2.63 3.47 -15.42
CA ASP A 93 1.21 3.22 -15.59
C ASP A 93 0.78 3.51 -17.04
N GLY A 94 -0.18 2.77 -17.55
CA GLY A 94 -0.74 2.94 -18.90
C GLY A 94 -1.62 4.18 -19.08
N GLY A 95 -1.64 5.09 -18.11
CA GLY A 95 -2.39 6.33 -18.13
C GLY A 95 -3.80 6.24 -17.49
N THR A 96 -4.45 7.40 -17.37
CA THR A 96 -5.79 7.54 -16.78
C THR A 96 -6.78 7.72 -17.89
N VAL A 97 -7.32 6.63 -18.42
CA VAL A 97 -8.19 6.61 -19.61
C VAL A 97 -9.31 5.57 -19.46
N GLY A 98 -10.39 5.73 -20.20
CA GLY A 98 -11.44 4.73 -20.38
C GLY A 98 -12.17 4.32 -19.07
N SER A 99 -12.20 5.18 -18.08
CA SER A 99 -12.82 4.91 -16.75
C SER A 99 -12.30 3.65 -16.06
N ARG A 100 -11.04 3.29 -16.32
CA ARG A 100 -10.45 2.04 -15.82
C ARG A 100 -9.67 2.17 -14.52
N THR A 101 -9.51 3.37 -13.96
CA THR A 101 -8.71 3.56 -12.74
C THR A 101 -9.25 2.72 -11.58
N THR A 102 -10.54 2.80 -11.29
CA THR A 102 -11.14 1.99 -10.21
C THR A 102 -11.04 0.50 -10.46
N PRO A 103 -11.46 -0.07 -11.62
CA PRO A 103 -11.34 -1.50 -11.85
C PRO A 103 -9.91 -2.04 -11.76
N ASP A 104 -8.94 -1.30 -12.29
CA ASP A 104 -7.57 -1.80 -12.45
C ASP A 104 -6.67 -1.44 -11.24
N MET A 105 -6.67 -0.15 -10.84
CA MET A 105 -5.73 0.33 -9.82
C MET A 105 -6.24 0.08 -8.40
N ASN A 106 -7.55 0.13 -8.18
CA ASN A 106 -8.12 -0.23 -6.87
C ASN A 106 -7.72 -1.66 -6.50
N LEU A 107 -7.91 -2.62 -7.41
CA LEU A 107 -7.50 -4.02 -7.18
C LEU A 107 -6.00 -4.14 -6.91
N GLN A 108 -5.17 -3.42 -7.66
CA GLN A 108 -3.71 -3.42 -7.46
C GLN A 108 -3.33 -2.89 -6.08
N LEU A 109 -3.86 -1.72 -5.69
CA LEU A 109 -3.53 -1.11 -4.40
C LEU A 109 -4.11 -1.90 -3.22
N ARG A 110 -5.24 -2.58 -3.39
CA ARG A 110 -5.74 -3.53 -2.39
C ARG A 110 -4.78 -4.68 -2.16
N LYS A 111 -4.24 -5.30 -3.24
CA LYS A 111 -3.22 -6.35 -3.13
C LYS A 111 -1.97 -5.85 -2.43
N VAL A 112 -1.51 -4.65 -2.77
CA VAL A 112 -0.37 -3.98 -2.13
C VAL A 112 -0.60 -3.80 -0.63
N ALA A 113 -1.73 -3.22 -0.26
CA ALA A 113 -2.10 -2.94 1.14
C ALA A 113 -2.29 -4.23 1.96
N ALA A 114 -2.94 -5.25 1.37
CA ALA A 114 -3.07 -6.56 1.99
C ALA A 114 -1.71 -7.23 2.19
N THR A 115 -0.80 -7.16 1.19
CA THR A 115 0.56 -7.71 1.33
C THR A 115 1.33 -6.99 2.45
N ALA A 116 1.20 -5.66 2.57
CA ALA A 116 1.80 -4.90 3.66
C ALA A 116 1.25 -5.34 5.02
N ARG A 117 -0.07 -5.50 5.15
CA ARG A 117 -0.70 -6.02 6.37
C ARG A 117 -0.13 -7.37 6.79
N GLU A 118 -0.04 -8.32 5.85
CA GLU A 118 0.48 -9.65 6.15
C GLU A 118 1.95 -9.59 6.59
N ALA A 119 2.78 -8.79 5.92
CA ALA A 119 4.19 -8.59 6.29
C ALA A 119 4.34 -7.97 7.69
N LEU A 120 3.49 -7.00 8.05
CA LEU A 120 3.49 -6.40 9.38
C LEU A 120 3.07 -7.39 10.47
N LEU A 121 2.10 -8.26 10.19
CA LEU A 121 1.73 -9.34 11.11
C LEU A 121 2.88 -10.33 11.32
N ASP A 122 3.59 -10.70 10.25
CA ASP A 122 4.76 -11.58 10.34
C ASP A 122 5.90 -10.94 11.15
N LEU A 123 6.18 -9.66 10.92
CA LEU A 123 7.19 -8.90 11.69
C LEU A 123 6.83 -8.82 13.18
N ALA A 124 5.57 -8.54 13.51
CA ALA A 124 5.12 -8.46 14.90
C ALA A 124 5.17 -9.83 15.59
N ALA A 125 4.82 -10.91 14.88
CA ALA A 125 4.93 -12.28 15.38
C ALA A 125 6.37 -12.63 15.75
N MET A 126 7.33 -12.28 14.89
CA MET A 126 8.76 -12.44 15.15
C MET A 126 9.23 -11.55 16.31
N HIS A 127 8.83 -10.28 16.31
CA HIS A 127 9.21 -9.29 17.34
C HIS A 127 8.77 -9.71 18.75
N TRP A 128 7.59 -10.30 18.87
CA TRP A 128 7.04 -10.73 20.17
C TRP A 128 7.24 -12.22 20.47
N SER A 129 7.78 -13.00 19.52
CA SER A 129 7.91 -14.46 19.59
C SER A 129 6.57 -15.14 19.93
N VAL A 130 5.52 -14.75 19.21
CA VAL A 130 4.15 -15.28 19.37
C VAL A 130 3.64 -15.88 18.07
N GLU A 131 2.61 -16.71 18.17
CA GLU A 131 1.95 -17.25 16.98
C GLU A 131 1.20 -16.14 16.22
N ARG A 132 1.45 -16.06 14.91
CA ARG A 132 0.88 -15.03 14.03
C ARG A 132 -0.65 -14.99 14.07
N ALA A 133 -1.30 -16.16 14.17
CA ALA A 133 -2.76 -16.28 14.20
C ALA A 133 -3.41 -15.57 15.40
N THR A 134 -2.63 -15.26 16.45
CA THR A 134 -3.11 -14.54 17.63
C THR A 134 -3.09 -13.02 17.48
N LEU A 135 -2.54 -12.53 16.36
CA LEU A 135 -2.36 -11.11 16.10
C LEU A 135 -3.49 -10.54 15.23
N THR A 136 -3.81 -9.28 15.48
CA THR A 136 -4.77 -8.51 14.68
C THR A 136 -4.20 -7.14 14.29
N ALA A 137 -4.57 -6.64 13.12
CA ALA A 137 -4.22 -5.29 12.67
C ALA A 137 -5.47 -4.39 12.77
N ALA A 138 -5.32 -3.24 13.40
CA ALA A 138 -6.37 -2.21 13.52
C ALA A 138 -5.75 -0.83 13.81
N ASP A 139 -6.32 0.22 13.25
CA ASP A 139 -5.97 1.62 13.54
C ASP A 139 -4.46 1.93 13.40
N GLY A 140 -3.81 1.41 12.36
CA GLY A 140 -2.37 1.61 12.13
C GLY A 140 -1.46 0.89 13.12
N ARG A 141 -1.95 -0.12 13.81
CA ARG A 141 -1.25 -0.88 14.85
C ARG A 141 -1.48 -2.38 14.72
N ILE A 142 -0.52 -3.16 15.20
CA ILE A 142 -0.69 -4.58 15.47
C ILE A 142 -1.00 -4.77 16.94
N ARG A 143 -1.94 -5.66 17.24
CA ARG A 143 -2.38 -5.98 18.60
C ARG A 143 -2.25 -7.49 18.85
N HIS A 144 -1.81 -7.83 20.05
CA HIS A 144 -1.86 -9.20 20.58
C HIS A 144 -2.84 -9.25 21.74
N PRO A 145 -4.13 -9.60 21.50
CA PRO A 145 -5.20 -9.52 22.51
C PRO A 145 -4.88 -10.28 23.79
N ALA A 146 -4.29 -11.46 23.68
CA ALA A 146 -4.00 -12.33 24.83
C ALA A 146 -3.01 -11.70 25.85
N SER A 147 -2.10 -10.82 25.41
CA SER A 147 -1.14 -10.14 26.31
C SER A 147 -1.40 -8.64 26.44
N GLY A 148 -2.36 -8.08 25.73
CA GLY A 148 -2.62 -6.64 25.69
C GLY A 148 -1.55 -5.81 24.97
N ARG A 149 -0.52 -6.45 24.39
CA ARG A 149 0.55 -5.73 23.68
C ARG A 149 0.01 -5.08 22.39
N THR A 150 0.54 -3.90 22.08
CA THR A 150 0.26 -3.19 20.84
C THR A 150 1.49 -2.48 20.35
N ILE A 151 1.70 -2.41 19.02
CA ILE A 151 2.81 -1.69 18.38
C ILE A 151 2.30 -1.00 17.12
N GLY A 152 2.74 0.23 16.87
CA GLY A 152 2.42 0.98 15.65
C GLY A 152 3.15 0.42 14.43
N PHE A 153 2.57 0.59 13.23
CA PHE A 153 3.21 0.16 11.99
C PHE A 153 4.57 0.83 11.82
N GLY A 154 4.66 2.15 12.01
CA GLY A 154 5.91 2.89 11.90
C GLY A 154 6.94 2.53 12.95
N GLU A 155 6.50 2.26 14.18
CA GLU A 155 7.35 1.79 15.27
C GLU A 155 7.93 0.40 14.95
N LEU A 156 7.12 -0.48 14.35
CA LEU A 156 7.53 -1.82 13.98
C LEU A 156 8.50 -1.82 12.80
N THR A 157 8.27 -1.00 11.79
CA THR A 157 9.12 -0.90 10.60
C THR A 157 10.32 0.02 10.80
N LYS A 158 10.28 0.93 11.80
CA LYS A 158 11.29 1.99 12.03
C LYS A 158 11.52 2.90 10.83
N GLY A 159 10.55 2.97 9.90
CA GLY A 159 10.69 3.67 8.63
C GLY A 159 11.47 2.93 7.56
N GLU A 160 11.89 1.70 7.82
CA GLU A 160 12.58 0.84 6.85
C GLU A 160 11.61 0.27 5.81
N LYS A 161 12.11 -0.06 4.63
CA LYS A 161 11.31 -0.64 3.55
C LYS A 161 10.95 -2.09 3.85
N LEU A 162 9.68 -2.42 3.63
CA LEU A 162 9.22 -3.81 3.61
C LEU A 162 9.66 -4.47 2.29
N VAL A 163 10.69 -5.31 2.35
CA VAL A 163 11.21 -6.03 1.18
C VAL A 163 10.45 -7.34 1.01
N VAL A 164 9.34 -7.24 0.31
CA VAL A 164 8.44 -8.35 -0.01
C VAL A 164 7.79 -8.11 -1.37
N ASN A 165 7.49 -9.18 -2.10
CA ASN A 165 6.77 -9.07 -3.37
C ASN A 165 5.25 -9.08 -3.13
N VAL A 166 4.55 -8.22 -3.87
CA VAL A 166 3.09 -8.21 -3.91
C VAL A 166 2.59 -9.55 -4.47
N SER A 167 1.76 -10.23 -3.72
CA SER A 167 1.22 -11.52 -4.09
C SER A 167 -0.09 -11.39 -4.87
N ASP A 168 -0.17 -12.02 -6.02
CA ASP A 168 -1.43 -12.11 -6.78
C ASP A 168 -2.49 -12.97 -6.11
N ARG A 169 -2.07 -13.85 -5.19
CA ARG A 169 -2.95 -14.77 -4.45
C ARG A 169 -3.27 -14.31 -3.04
N ILE A 170 -2.91 -13.05 -2.69
CA ILE A 170 -3.18 -12.51 -1.36
C ILE A 170 -4.69 -12.48 -1.10
N ALA A 171 -5.10 -12.89 0.10
CA ALA A 171 -6.50 -12.82 0.50
C ALA A 171 -6.90 -11.35 0.71
N LEU A 172 -7.89 -10.90 -0.06
CA LEU A 172 -8.49 -9.59 0.06
C LEU A 172 -9.73 -9.66 0.93
N LYS A 173 -10.01 -8.60 1.66
CA LYS A 173 -11.25 -8.47 2.44
C LYS A 173 -12.46 -8.49 1.50
N PRO A 174 -13.44 -9.38 1.67
CA PRO A 174 -14.64 -9.38 0.83
C PRO A 174 -15.47 -8.12 1.04
N ALA A 175 -16.24 -7.70 0.04
CA ALA A 175 -17.03 -6.48 0.10
C ALA A 175 -18.03 -6.44 1.26
N SER A 176 -18.55 -7.60 1.67
CA SER A 176 -19.43 -7.73 2.83
C SER A 176 -18.79 -7.36 4.18
N GLN A 177 -17.47 -7.27 4.23
CA GLN A 177 -16.69 -6.89 5.42
C GLN A 177 -16.11 -5.49 5.31
N TRP A 178 -16.40 -4.74 4.26
CA TRP A 178 -15.91 -3.38 4.12
C TRP A 178 -16.58 -2.45 5.13
N THR A 179 -15.76 -1.59 5.73
CA THR A 179 -16.19 -0.60 6.71
C THR A 179 -15.80 0.83 6.31
N ILE A 180 -14.88 0.97 5.37
CA ILE A 180 -14.35 2.23 4.88
C ILE A 180 -14.68 2.40 3.39
N ALA A 181 -14.35 1.42 2.56
CA ALA A 181 -14.67 1.44 1.14
C ALA A 181 -16.20 1.34 0.92
N GLY A 182 -16.74 2.22 0.08
CA GLY A 182 -18.19 2.32 -0.16
C GLY A 182 -18.94 3.20 0.83
N THR A 183 -18.27 3.76 1.85
CA THR A 183 -18.88 4.78 2.72
C THR A 183 -18.64 6.18 2.18
N SER A 184 -19.56 7.11 2.47
CA SER A 184 -19.37 8.52 2.14
C SER A 184 -18.35 9.14 3.09
N VAL A 185 -17.27 9.67 2.52
CA VAL A 185 -16.26 10.40 3.29
C VAL A 185 -15.94 11.73 2.58
N PRO A 186 -15.50 12.76 3.32
CA PRO A 186 -14.99 13.99 2.70
C PRO A 186 -13.87 13.68 1.71
N LYS A 187 -13.78 14.47 0.65
CA LYS A 187 -12.66 14.41 -0.28
C LYS A 187 -11.35 14.58 0.47
N VAL A 188 -10.38 13.67 0.27
CA VAL A 188 -9.08 13.74 0.98
C VAL A 188 -8.22 14.94 0.57
N ASP A 189 -8.52 15.57 -0.55
CA ASP A 189 -7.87 16.77 -1.10
C ASP A 189 -8.86 17.92 -1.32
N GLY A 190 -10.10 17.79 -0.84
CA GLY A 190 -11.14 18.80 -0.95
C GLY A 190 -11.06 19.82 0.18
N HIS A 191 -10.09 20.72 0.10
CA HIS A 191 -10.09 21.90 0.95
C HIS A 191 -10.85 23.01 0.23
N THR A 192 -11.92 23.43 0.82
CA THR A 192 -12.62 24.68 0.49
C THR A 192 -12.03 25.80 1.33
#